data_cd32f64b2380fe958577debfb4b075eb
#
_entry.id   cd32f64b2380fe958577debfb4b075eb
#
_cell.length_a   1.000
_cell.length_b   1.000
_cell.length_c   1.000
_cell.angle_alpha   90.00
_cell.angle_beta   90.00
_cell.angle_gamma   90.00
#
_symmetry.space_group_name_H-M   'P 1'
#
loop_
_entity.id
_entity.type
_entity.pdbx_description
1 polymer ?
#
loop_
_entity_poly.entity_id
_entity_poly.type
_entity_poly.pdbx_seq_one_letter_code
_entity_poly.pdbx_strand_id
1 'polypeptide(L)'
;LGQPVEEASKVTLDYKAPVAAGIMVLMIAAMVFDFIPIPPVAAILIAAILMVLTGCFRNVEDAYKTINWESIVLIAAMLPMSLALEKTGASSLISERLVGGLGNYGPLVLMAGIYFTTSLLTMFISNTATAVLVAPIALQSAISIGVSPYPFLLAVTVGASMCFASPFSTPPNALVMSAGKYT
;
A
#
# COMPACT_ATOMS: atom_id res chain seq x y z
N LEU A 1 -6.49 -1.97 -32.06
CA LEU A 1 -6.49 -3.28 -32.74
C LEU A 1 -5.21 -4.04 -32.38
N GLY A 2 -5.09 -4.61 -31.15
CA GLY A 2 -3.89 -5.34 -30.74
C GLY A 2 -3.98 -6.07 -29.40
N GLN A 3 -5.15 -6.19 -28.80
CA GLN A 3 -5.28 -6.83 -27.48
C GLN A 3 -5.95 -8.22 -27.41
N PRO A 4 -6.47 -8.86 -28.45
CA PRO A 4 -7.12 -10.16 -28.29
C PRO A 4 -6.15 -11.33 -28.18
N VAL A 5 -4.86 -11.17 -28.53
CA VAL A 5 -3.89 -12.28 -28.55
C VAL A 5 -3.27 -12.53 -27.17
N GLU A 6 -3.11 -11.48 -26.35
CA GLU A 6 -2.54 -11.61 -25.00
C GLU A 6 -3.54 -12.19 -24.00
N GLU A 7 -4.83 -11.93 -24.17
CA GLU A 7 -5.88 -12.53 -23.33
C GLU A 7 -6.16 -13.99 -23.68
N ALA A 8 -6.03 -14.37 -24.94
CA ALA A 8 -6.21 -15.76 -25.38
C ALA A 8 -5.09 -16.70 -24.88
N SER A 9 -3.93 -16.18 -24.50
CA SER A 9 -2.85 -16.96 -23.90
C SER A 9 -3.04 -17.26 -22.41
N LYS A 10 -3.93 -16.54 -21.74
CA LYS A 10 -4.34 -16.83 -20.36
C LYS A 10 -5.38 -17.95 -20.39
N VAL A 11 -4.92 -19.20 -20.55
CA VAL A 11 -5.78 -20.35 -20.34
C VAL A 11 -6.23 -20.34 -18.87
N THR A 12 -7.44 -19.89 -18.64
CA THR A 12 -8.07 -19.89 -17.32
C THR A 12 -8.31 -21.34 -16.88
N LEU A 13 -7.77 -21.69 -15.71
CA LEU A 13 -8.02 -22.99 -15.08
C LEU A 13 -9.33 -22.92 -14.27
N ASP A 14 -10.45 -22.67 -14.97
CA ASP A 14 -11.75 -22.40 -14.35
C ASP A 14 -12.21 -23.50 -13.39
N TYR A 15 -11.83 -24.77 -13.65
CA TYR A 15 -12.13 -25.88 -12.76
C TYR A 15 -11.40 -25.82 -11.40
N LYS A 16 -10.33 -25.04 -11.28
CA LYS A 16 -9.57 -24.82 -10.02
C LYS A 16 -9.94 -23.51 -9.33
N ALA A 17 -10.78 -22.68 -9.94
CA ALA A 17 -11.27 -21.45 -9.33
C ALA A 17 -11.88 -21.65 -7.93
N PRO A 18 -12.72 -22.67 -7.66
CA PRO A 18 -13.26 -22.89 -6.33
C PRO A 18 -12.19 -23.27 -5.30
N VAL A 19 -11.12 -23.98 -5.72
CA VAL A 19 -9.99 -24.32 -4.84
C VAL A 19 -9.20 -23.08 -4.47
N ALA A 20 -8.90 -22.22 -5.43
CA ALA A 20 -8.21 -20.95 -5.20
C ALA A 20 -9.05 -20.02 -4.30
N ALA A 21 -10.35 -19.91 -4.56
CA ALA A 21 -11.27 -19.14 -3.72
C ALA A 21 -11.34 -19.71 -2.28
N GLY A 22 -11.38 -21.03 -2.13
CA GLY A 22 -11.37 -21.69 -0.82
C GLY A 22 -10.10 -21.38 -0.02
N ILE A 23 -8.92 -21.45 -0.66
CA ILE A 23 -7.63 -21.11 -0.03
C ILE A 23 -7.61 -19.64 0.39
N MET A 24 -8.13 -18.75 -0.46
CA MET A 24 -8.17 -17.31 -0.18
C MET A 24 -9.11 -16.99 1.00
N VAL A 25 -10.29 -17.60 1.04
CA VAL A 25 -11.24 -17.47 2.15
C VAL A 25 -10.63 -17.99 3.45
N LEU A 26 -9.96 -19.14 3.40
CA LEU A 26 -9.28 -19.72 4.56
C LEU A 26 -8.14 -18.84 5.06
N MET A 27 -7.36 -18.23 4.17
CA MET A 27 -6.33 -17.25 4.51
C MET A 27 -6.93 -16.03 5.20
N ILE A 28 -8.00 -15.45 4.65
CA ILE A 28 -8.69 -14.30 5.23
C ILE A 28 -9.25 -14.65 6.61
N ALA A 29 -9.88 -15.82 6.74
CA ALA A 29 -10.40 -16.31 8.01
C ALA A 29 -9.29 -16.47 9.05
N ALA A 30 -8.15 -17.03 8.67
CA ALA A 30 -6.98 -17.16 9.56
C ALA A 30 -6.39 -15.80 10.00
N MET A 31 -6.55 -14.76 9.18
CA MET A 31 -6.09 -13.41 9.53
C MET A 31 -7.09 -12.63 10.39
N VAL A 32 -8.40 -12.88 10.20
CA VAL A 32 -9.48 -12.17 10.90
C VAL A 32 -9.77 -12.79 12.27
N PHE A 33 -9.72 -14.12 12.33
CA PHE A 33 -9.97 -14.83 13.57
C PHE A 33 -8.64 -15.15 14.25
N ASP A 34 -8.37 -14.53 15.40
CA ASP A 34 -7.21 -14.78 16.27
C ASP A 34 -7.20 -16.19 16.92
N PHE A 35 -7.87 -17.15 16.27
CA PHE A 35 -8.00 -18.52 16.76
C PHE A 35 -6.69 -19.32 16.67
N ILE A 36 -5.81 -18.93 15.76
CA ILE A 36 -4.47 -19.50 15.59
C ILE A 36 -3.47 -18.36 15.67
N PRO A 37 -2.50 -18.39 16.60
CA PRO A 37 -1.50 -17.32 16.76
C PRO A 37 -0.45 -17.41 15.63
N ILE A 38 -0.90 -17.27 14.37
CA ILE A 38 -0.03 -17.25 13.20
C ILE A 38 0.12 -15.79 12.78
N PRO A 39 1.35 -15.28 12.64
CA PRO A 39 1.56 -13.93 12.12
C PRO A 39 0.96 -13.83 10.70
N PRO A 40 0.33 -12.69 10.33
CA PRO A 40 -0.33 -12.52 9.03
C PRO A 40 0.56 -12.86 7.83
N VAL A 41 1.85 -12.57 7.95
CA VAL A 41 2.85 -12.89 6.91
C VAL A 41 2.95 -14.40 6.68
N ALA A 42 2.93 -15.21 7.74
CA ALA A 42 2.99 -16.67 7.63
C ALA A 42 1.71 -17.24 7.01
N ALA A 43 0.54 -16.68 7.34
CA ALA A 43 -0.73 -17.09 6.73
C ALA A 43 -0.73 -16.84 5.21
N ILE A 44 -0.22 -15.70 4.77
CA ILE A 44 -0.09 -15.35 3.35
C ILE A 44 0.88 -16.31 2.65
N LEU A 45 2.04 -16.60 3.25
CA LEU A 45 3.03 -17.51 2.68
C LEU A 45 2.49 -18.94 2.55
N ILE A 46 1.80 -19.43 3.58
CA ILE A 46 1.15 -20.75 3.56
C ILE A 46 0.10 -20.81 2.44
N ALA A 47 -0.73 -19.79 2.32
CA ALA A 47 -1.73 -19.73 1.26
C ALA A 47 -1.09 -19.71 -0.13
N ALA A 48 -0.01 -18.96 -0.34
CA ALA A 48 0.73 -18.93 -1.59
C ALA A 48 1.32 -20.29 -1.94
N ILE A 49 1.94 -20.97 -0.96
CA ILE A 49 2.47 -22.33 -1.13
C ILE A 49 1.34 -23.32 -1.48
N LEU A 50 0.21 -23.26 -0.78
CA LEU A 50 -0.94 -24.10 -1.05
C LEU A 50 -1.50 -23.88 -2.46
N MET A 51 -1.55 -22.64 -2.96
CA MET A 51 -1.97 -22.34 -4.33
C MET A 51 -1.04 -22.98 -5.37
N VAL A 52 0.26 -23.00 -5.11
CA VAL A 52 1.25 -23.63 -5.99
C VAL A 52 1.11 -25.16 -5.92
N LEU A 53 1.04 -25.74 -4.73
CA LEU A 53 0.95 -27.19 -4.52
C LEU A 53 -0.37 -27.79 -5.05
N THR A 54 -1.48 -27.07 -4.94
CA THR A 54 -2.78 -27.50 -5.50
C THR A 54 -2.83 -27.33 -7.02
N GLY A 55 -1.78 -26.77 -7.62
CA GLY A 55 -1.68 -26.58 -9.06
C GLY A 55 -2.66 -25.53 -9.60
N CYS A 56 -3.01 -24.54 -8.79
CA CYS A 56 -3.75 -23.36 -9.27
C CYS A 56 -2.91 -22.54 -10.26
N PHE A 57 -1.58 -22.65 -10.18
CA PHE A 57 -0.64 -22.19 -11.20
C PHE A 57 -0.15 -23.37 -12.04
N ARG A 58 -0.01 -23.19 -13.35
CA ARG A 58 0.51 -24.21 -14.25
C ARG A 58 1.94 -24.60 -13.91
N ASN A 59 2.78 -23.58 -13.66
CA ASN A 59 4.19 -23.72 -13.33
C ASN A 59 4.55 -22.71 -12.25
N VAL A 60 5.61 -22.97 -11.51
CA VAL A 60 6.20 -22.04 -10.54
C VAL A 60 6.62 -20.72 -11.22
N GLU A 61 7.05 -20.77 -12.47
CA GLU A 61 7.41 -19.59 -13.26
C GLU A 61 6.21 -18.66 -13.50
N ASP A 62 5.01 -19.20 -13.71
CA ASP A 62 3.81 -18.39 -13.87
C ASP A 62 3.41 -17.69 -12.56
N ALA A 63 3.62 -18.34 -11.42
CA ALA A 63 3.45 -17.72 -10.11
C ALA A 63 4.48 -16.57 -9.91
N TYR A 64 5.74 -16.76 -10.32
CA TYR A 64 6.76 -15.71 -10.26
C TYR A 64 6.44 -14.50 -11.14
N LYS A 65 5.83 -14.68 -12.30
CA LYS A 65 5.41 -13.59 -13.21
C LYS A 65 4.26 -12.75 -12.64
N THR A 66 3.46 -13.29 -11.73
CA THR A 66 2.39 -12.53 -11.07
C THR A 66 2.90 -11.62 -9.95
N ILE A 67 4.15 -11.82 -9.51
CA ILE A 67 4.76 -10.99 -8.48
C ILE A 67 5.09 -9.63 -9.08
N ASN A 68 4.59 -8.57 -8.45
CA ASN A 68 4.95 -7.20 -8.81
C ASN A 68 6.33 -6.85 -8.23
N TRP A 69 7.38 -7.25 -8.96
CA TRP A 69 8.77 -7.01 -8.56
C TRP A 69 9.11 -5.54 -8.44
N GLU A 70 8.49 -4.70 -9.26
CA GLU A 70 8.68 -3.25 -9.20
C GLU A 70 8.30 -2.69 -7.83
N SER A 71 7.14 -3.09 -7.31
CA SER A 71 6.69 -2.68 -5.96
C SER A 71 7.62 -3.21 -4.87
N ILE A 72 8.10 -4.45 -4.97
CA ILE A 72 9.00 -5.05 -3.97
C ILE A 72 10.34 -4.29 -3.95
N VAL A 73 10.93 -4.05 -5.11
CA VAL A 73 12.22 -3.34 -5.23
C VAL A 73 12.05 -1.90 -4.75
N LEU A 74 10.94 -1.24 -5.09
CA LEU A 74 10.65 0.11 -4.64
C LEU A 74 10.54 0.20 -3.12
N ILE A 75 9.81 -0.71 -2.49
CA ILE A 75 9.69 -0.77 -1.02
C ILE A 75 11.08 -1.03 -0.39
N ALA A 76 11.82 -2.00 -0.92
CA ALA A 76 13.16 -2.33 -0.41
C ALA A 76 14.14 -1.15 -0.52
N ALA A 77 14.03 -0.33 -1.57
CA ALA A 77 14.85 0.87 -1.74
C ALA A 77 14.42 2.05 -0.84
N MET A 78 13.11 2.18 -0.57
CA MET A 78 12.58 3.28 0.22
C MET A 78 12.70 3.07 1.74
N LEU A 79 12.76 1.83 2.22
CA LEU A 79 12.95 1.54 3.65
C LEU A 79 14.25 2.15 4.21
N PRO A 80 15.42 1.99 3.57
CA PRO A 80 16.65 2.66 4.03
C PRO A 80 16.53 4.19 4.02
N MET A 81 15.79 4.75 3.07
CA MET A 81 15.56 6.20 2.99
C MET A 81 14.74 6.71 4.18
N SER A 82 13.68 5.99 4.54
CA SER A 82 12.88 6.28 5.74
C SER A 82 13.74 6.22 7.01
N LEU A 83 14.58 5.19 7.13
CA LEU A 83 15.51 5.05 8.25
C LEU A 83 16.57 6.16 8.29
N ALA A 84 17.05 6.61 7.12
CA ALA A 84 17.96 7.74 7.02
C ALA A 84 17.31 9.05 7.49
N LEU A 85 16.07 9.32 7.08
CA LEU A 85 15.28 10.47 7.56
C LEU A 85 15.13 10.47 9.09
N GLU A 86 14.92 9.30 9.68
CA GLU A 86 14.81 9.16 11.12
C GLU A 86 16.16 9.37 11.81
N LYS A 87 17.22 8.69 11.33
CA LYS A 87 18.57 8.78 11.93
C LYS A 87 19.23 10.15 11.78
N THR A 88 18.94 10.88 10.70
CA THR A 88 19.45 12.24 10.48
C THR A 88 18.68 13.31 11.26
N GLY A 89 17.56 12.93 11.89
CA GLY A 89 16.68 13.87 12.58
C GLY A 89 15.84 14.75 11.65
N ALA A 90 15.87 14.47 10.33
CA ALA A 90 15.09 15.24 9.37
C ALA A 90 13.59 15.08 9.60
N SER A 91 13.13 13.87 9.97
CA SER A 91 11.73 13.61 10.31
C SER A 91 11.28 14.39 11.55
N SER A 92 12.11 14.48 12.59
CA SER A 92 11.80 15.26 13.78
C SER A 92 11.75 16.77 13.48
N LEU A 93 12.66 17.27 12.65
CA LEU A 93 12.70 18.68 12.26
C LEU A 93 11.45 19.09 11.45
N ILE A 94 11.02 18.26 10.51
CA ILE A 94 9.77 18.48 9.76
C ILE A 94 8.57 18.37 10.69
N SER A 95 8.54 17.39 11.57
CA SER A 95 7.50 17.21 12.58
C SER A 95 7.37 18.43 13.50
N GLU A 96 8.47 18.97 14.03
CA GLU A 96 8.48 20.16 14.87
C GLU A 96 7.89 21.37 14.16
N ARG A 97 8.19 21.54 12.87
CA ARG A 97 7.60 22.63 12.06
C ARG A 97 6.10 22.45 11.87
N LEU A 98 5.65 21.21 11.61
CA LEU A 98 4.23 20.90 11.47
C LEU A 98 3.49 21.07 12.79
N VAL A 99 4.05 20.56 13.89
CA VAL A 99 3.46 20.69 15.23
C VAL A 99 3.45 22.14 15.68
N GLY A 100 4.53 22.92 15.44
CA GLY A 100 4.59 24.34 15.76
C GLY A 100 3.58 25.18 14.99
N GLY A 101 3.29 24.81 13.74
CA GLY A 101 2.30 25.51 12.91
C GLY A 101 0.85 25.09 13.14
N LEU A 102 0.62 23.79 13.24
CA LEU A 102 -0.74 23.20 13.25
C LEU A 102 -1.13 22.58 14.60
N GLY A 103 -0.15 22.20 15.43
CA GLY A 103 -0.40 21.50 16.70
C GLY A 103 -1.18 22.35 17.71
N ASN A 104 -1.02 23.67 17.68
CA ASN A 104 -1.76 24.60 18.57
C ASN A 104 -3.28 24.59 18.31
N TYR A 105 -3.71 24.14 17.13
CA TYR A 105 -5.13 24.03 16.77
C TYR A 105 -5.73 22.65 17.11
N GLY A 106 -4.93 21.75 17.69
CA GLY A 106 -5.34 20.44 18.17
C GLY A 106 -4.92 19.28 17.26
N PRO A 107 -5.04 18.03 17.76
CA PRO A 107 -4.58 16.83 17.08
C PRO A 107 -5.27 16.58 15.72
N LEU A 108 -6.54 16.93 15.62
CA LEU A 108 -7.33 16.75 14.38
C LEU A 108 -6.83 17.65 13.25
N VAL A 109 -6.47 18.91 13.56
CA VAL A 109 -5.96 19.85 12.57
C VAL A 109 -4.57 19.43 12.10
N LEU A 110 -3.72 18.97 13.00
CA LEU A 110 -2.42 18.42 12.67
C LEU A 110 -2.55 17.17 11.78
N MET A 111 -3.43 16.26 12.14
CA MET A 111 -3.72 15.05 11.33
C MET A 111 -4.24 15.40 9.94
N ALA A 112 -5.16 16.37 9.85
CA ALA A 112 -5.65 16.88 8.56
C ALA A 112 -4.52 17.49 7.72
N GLY A 113 -3.63 18.27 8.34
CA GLY A 113 -2.46 18.84 7.67
C GLY A 113 -1.52 17.76 7.10
N ILE A 114 -1.24 16.72 7.86
CA ILE A 114 -0.46 15.56 7.41
C ILE A 114 -1.18 14.83 6.27
N TYR A 115 -2.49 14.62 6.38
CA TYR A 115 -3.30 14.02 5.32
C TYR A 115 -3.22 14.81 4.01
N PHE A 116 -3.45 16.13 4.05
CA PHE A 116 -3.41 16.97 2.86
C PHE A 116 -2.00 17.04 2.26
N THR A 117 -0.97 17.13 3.09
CA THR A 117 0.43 17.11 2.62
C THR A 117 0.74 15.79 1.93
N THR A 118 0.31 14.66 2.52
CA THR A 118 0.48 13.33 1.93
C THR A 118 -0.26 13.22 0.61
N SER A 119 -1.52 13.65 0.56
CA SER A 119 -2.33 13.62 -0.65
C SER A 119 -1.77 14.52 -1.77
N LEU A 120 -1.15 15.64 -1.42
CA LEU A 120 -0.49 16.49 -2.41
C LEU A 120 0.80 15.83 -2.94
N LEU A 121 1.62 15.26 -2.06
CA LEU A 121 2.87 14.60 -2.45
C LEU A 121 2.62 13.38 -3.36
N THR A 122 1.59 12.60 -3.07
CA THR A 122 1.28 11.39 -3.87
C THR A 122 0.81 11.70 -5.30
N MET A 123 0.48 12.96 -5.59
CA MET A 123 0.20 13.38 -6.97
C MET A 123 1.45 13.40 -7.86
N PHE A 124 2.63 13.56 -7.25
CA PHE A 124 3.92 13.68 -7.95
C PHE A 124 4.78 12.43 -7.80
N ILE A 125 4.60 11.70 -6.71
CA ILE A 125 5.40 10.53 -6.34
C ILE A 125 4.43 9.34 -6.19
N SER A 126 4.93 8.10 -6.34
CA SER A 126 4.10 6.91 -6.15
C SER A 126 3.51 6.83 -4.74
N ASN A 127 2.31 6.25 -4.62
CA ASN A 127 1.60 6.09 -3.35
C ASN A 127 2.47 5.40 -2.28
N THR A 128 3.16 4.33 -2.67
CA THR A 128 4.03 3.56 -1.77
C THR A 128 5.21 4.40 -1.29
N ALA A 129 5.88 5.12 -2.19
CA ALA A 129 7.00 5.98 -1.82
C ALA A 129 6.55 7.11 -0.88
N THR A 130 5.42 7.75 -1.18
CA THR A 130 4.85 8.80 -0.33
C THR A 130 4.51 8.29 1.07
N ALA A 131 3.84 7.13 1.16
CA ALA A 131 3.48 6.54 2.44
C ALA A 131 4.72 6.24 3.30
N VAL A 132 5.76 5.64 2.71
CA VAL A 132 7.00 5.29 3.42
C VAL A 132 7.76 6.55 3.87
N LEU A 133 7.78 7.61 3.06
CA LEU A 133 8.46 8.86 3.40
C LEU A 133 7.74 9.65 4.50
N VAL A 134 6.40 9.70 4.45
CA VAL A 134 5.62 10.53 5.39
C VAL A 134 5.32 9.80 6.70
N ALA A 135 5.30 8.46 6.71
CA ALA A 135 5.01 7.69 7.91
C ALA A 135 5.88 8.05 9.14
N PRO A 136 7.23 8.16 9.03
CA PRO A 136 8.06 8.56 10.18
C PRO A 136 7.76 9.98 10.67
N ILE A 137 7.41 10.89 9.76
CA ILE A 137 7.02 12.27 10.12
C ILE A 137 5.71 12.27 10.92
N ALA A 138 4.73 11.52 10.45
CA ALA A 138 3.44 11.36 11.12
C ALA A 138 3.58 10.72 12.50
N LEU A 139 4.43 9.69 12.60
CA LEU A 139 4.74 9.00 13.85
C LEU A 139 5.35 9.98 14.86
N GLN A 140 6.39 10.72 14.48
CA GLN A 140 7.05 11.69 15.34
C GLN A 140 6.11 12.83 15.74
N SER A 141 5.27 13.30 14.82
CA SER A 141 4.28 14.34 15.10
C SER A 141 3.26 13.89 16.16
N ALA A 142 2.77 12.67 16.07
CA ALA A 142 1.84 12.11 17.05
C ALA A 142 2.50 11.94 18.44
N ILE A 143 3.72 11.43 18.48
CA ILE A 143 4.49 11.27 19.71
C ILE A 143 4.75 12.63 20.37
N SER A 144 5.12 13.66 19.59
CA SER A 144 5.42 15.00 20.10
C SER A 144 4.25 15.67 20.81
N ILE A 145 3.02 15.39 20.39
CA ILE A 145 1.80 15.91 21.04
C ILE A 145 1.16 14.92 22.02
N GLY A 146 1.81 13.76 22.27
CA GLY A 146 1.37 12.78 23.26
C GLY A 146 0.10 12.02 22.91
N VAL A 147 -0.21 11.86 21.59
CA VAL A 147 -1.38 11.11 21.15
C VAL A 147 -0.99 9.79 20.48
N SER A 148 -1.98 8.90 20.34
CA SER A 148 -1.78 7.62 19.65
C SER A 148 -1.34 7.84 18.20
N PRO A 149 -0.28 7.19 17.72
CA PRO A 149 0.18 7.33 16.35
C PRO A 149 -0.69 6.61 15.30
N TYR A 150 -1.54 5.66 15.71
CA TYR A 150 -2.34 4.87 14.78
C TYR A 150 -3.24 5.70 13.87
N PRO A 151 -4.02 6.69 14.37
CA PRO A 151 -4.84 7.55 13.50
C PRO A 151 -4.01 8.36 12.50
N PHE A 152 -2.80 8.79 12.89
CA PHE A 152 -1.90 9.55 12.04
C PHE A 152 -1.32 8.69 10.92
N LEU A 153 -0.91 7.47 11.23
CA LEU A 153 -0.45 6.51 10.23
C LEU A 153 -1.58 6.09 9.28
N LEU A 154 -2.81 5.93 9.81
CA LEU A 154 -3.98 5.68 8.98
C LEU A 154 -4.26 6.86 8.04
N ALA A 155 -4.16 8.09 8.52
CA ALA A 155 -4.33 9.29 7.70
C ALA A 155 -3.30 9.37 6.57
N VAL A 156 -2.04 8.99 6.83
CA VAL A 156 -1.01 8.88 5.79
C VAL A 156 -1.36 7.82 4.76
N THR A 157 -1.80 6.64 5.19
CA THR A 157 -2.16 5.53 4.29
C THR A 157 -3.32 5.90 3.38
N VAL A 158 -4.37 6.50 3.96
CA VAL A 158 -5.54 6.98 3.21
C VAL A 158 -5.13 8.14 2.30
N GLY A 159 -4.39 9.13 2.80
CA GLY A 159 -3.92 10.27 2.02
C GLY A 159 -3.05 9.87 0.83
N ALA A 160 -2.15 8.90 1.01
CA ALA A 160 -1.33 8.36 -0.08
C ALA A 160 -2.15 7.62 -1.14
N SER A 161 -3.28 7.01 -0.76
CA SER A 161 -4.15 6.28 -1.68
C SER A 161 -5.18 7.17 -2.38
N MET A 162 -5.49 8.33 -1.83
CA MET A 162 -6.52 9.27 -2.32
C MET A 162 -5.98 10.28 -3.35
N CYS A 163 -5.27 9.80 -4.36
CA CYS A 163 -4.69 10.64 -5.42
C CYS A 163 -5.63 10.80 -6.63
N PHE A 164 -6.90 11.07 -6.40
CA PHE A 164 -7.92 11.13 -7.45
C PHE A 164 -7.77 12.34 -8.40
N ALA A 165 -7.06 13.38 -7.98
CA ALA A 165 -6.87 14.57 -8.80
C ALA A 165 -5.83 14.38 -9.91
N SER A 166 -4.98 13.34 -9.83
CA SER A 166 -4.00 13.03 -10.87
C SER A 166 -4.41 11.78 -11.65
N PRO A 167 -4.63 11.88 -12.96
CA PRO A 167 -4.98 10.72 -13.79
C PRO A 167 -3.82 9.73 -13.93
N PHE A 168 -2.59 10.16 -13.68
CA PHE A 168 -1.39 9.35 -13.88
C PHE A 168 -0.88 8.67 -12.60
N SER A 169 -1.45 8.99 -11.44
CA SER A 169 -0.97 8.48 -10.15
C SER A 169 -1.24 7.01 -9.94
N THR A 170 -2.33 6.50 -10.47
CA THR A 170 -2.71 5.08 -10.34
C THR A 170 -3.32 4.54 -11.64
N PRO A 171 -3.07 3.25 -11.97
CA PRO A 171 -3.65 2.62 -13.15
C PRO A 171 -5.19 2.73 -13.24
N PRO A 172 -5.96 2.59 -12.14
CA PRO A 172 -7.41 2.81 -12.18
C PRO A 172 -7.82 4.21 -12.65
N ASN A 173 -7.11 5.25 -12.22
CA ASN A 173 -7.41 6.63 -12.63
C ASN A 173 -7.21 6.83 -14.14
N ALA A 174 -6.12 6.26 -14.69
CA ALA A 174 -5.85 6.31 -16.12
C ALA A 174 -6.91 5.58 -16.96
N LEU A 175 -7.43 4.45 -16.48
CA LEU A 175 -8.49 3.69 -17.14
C LEU A 175 -9.81 4.46 -17.16
N VAL A 176 -10.18 5.09 -16.05
CA VAL A 176 -11.43 5.87 -15.93
C VAL A 176 -11.37 7.13 -16.78
N MET A 177 -10.19 7.73 -16.96
CA MET A 177 -10.02 8.94 -17.78
C MET A 177 -10.47 8.73 -19.22
N SER A 178 -10.07 7.62 -19.83
CA SER A 178 -10.46 7.29 -21.22
C SER A 178 -11.96 6.97 -21.36
N ALA A 179 -12.53 6.27 -20.40
CA ALA A 179 -13.94 5.89 -20.37
C ALA A 179 -14.86 7.07 -20.04
N GLY A 180 -14.42 7.96 -19.13
CA GLY A 180 -15.17 9.12 -18.67
C GLY A 180 -15.06 10.35 -19.56
N LYS A 181 -14.24 10.31 -20.63
CA LYS A 181 -13.97 11.46 -21.52
C LYS A 181 -13.56 12.73 -20.76
N TYR A 182 -12.80 12.58 -19.68
CA TYR A 182 -12.23 13.71 -18.98
C TYR A 182 -11.11 14.35 -19.81
N THR A 183 -11.16 15.69 -19.94
CA THR A 183 -10.15 16.50 -20.63
C THR A 183 -9.29 17.25 -19.63
#